data_04c14f3c3a5fea589fffa9fa9c318c11
#
_entry.id   04c14f3c3a5fea589fffa9fa9c318c11
#
_cell.length_a   1.000
_cell.length_b   1.000
_cell.length_c   1.000
_cell.angle_alpha   90.00
_cell.angle_beta   90.00
_cell.angle_gamma   90.00
#
_symmetry.space_group_name_H-M   'P 1'
#
loop_
_entity.id
_entity.type
_entity.pdbx_description
1 polymer ?
#
loop_
_entity_poly.entity_id
_entity_poly.type
_entity_poly.pdbx_seq_one_letter_code
_entity_poly.pdbx_strand_id
1 'polypeptide(L)'
;MRLLTGPFETEGAARAPSMARPLAAVAVTAALGVGAGLAAETGLGATGGIGHALASGSLHAGFLAAGWVVALDGREGWRGPALRGAAALVLAALAARVSLAGTLAYLLVPLVLARDAGVWRPSLDRLGWRCPCAPRAILLGAAAGAFLGLHLIITASLTLGYAVSVPGGGRYLAALAYDVGANALTAEWLFRGAIFSTLWRRWSFWPAAVVSTACALVRYLLDPALPQAIEAMAGATFYLSLLGLACCALRAWSGSLVPGYFATVAFFVAYRTLLV
;
A
#
# COMPACT_ATOMS: atom_id res chain seq x y z
N MET A 1 21.62 -1.72 17.84
CA MET A 1 20.90 -0.54 18.31
C MET A 1 21.26 0.73 17.53
N ARG A 2 21.54 0.63 16.20
CA ARG A 2 21.79 1.77 15.30
C ARG A 2 20.52 2.28 14.59
N LEU A 3 19.35 1.85 15.03
CA LEU A 3 18.05 2.11 14.37
C LEU A 3 17.54 3.57 14.52
N LEU A 4 18.10 4.35 15.42
CA LEU A 4 17.49 5.63 15.81
C LEU A 4 18.38 6.86 15.59
N THR A 5 19.61 6.75 15.12
CA THR A 5 20.60 7.81 15.24
C THR A 5 21.28 8.32 13.97
N GLY A 6 20.77 8.08 12.77
CA GLY A 6 21.40 8.70 11.62
C GLY A 6 20.50 8.79 10.39
N PRO A 7 20.50 9.92 9.68
CA PRO A 7 20.07 9.91 8.29
C PRO A 7 21.01 8.99 7.50
N PHE A 8 20.50 8.28 6.50
CA PHE A 8 21.36 7.66 5.50
C PHE A 8 22.29 8.75 4.97
N GLU A 9 23.61 8.49 4.95
CA GLU A 9 24.57 9.41 4.38
C GLU A 9 24.11 9.80 2.98
N THR A 10 23.84 11.08 2.81
CA THR A 10 23.40 11.64 1.54
C THR A 10 24.61 11.80 0.66
N GLU A 11 24.86 10.85 -0.24
CA GLU A 11 25.66 11.14 -1.41
C GLU A 11 25.01 12.29 -2.18
N GLY A 12 25.74 13.40 -2.27
CA GLY A 12 25.56 14.58 -3.08
C GLY A 12 24.12 14.96 -3.44
N ALA A 13 23.55 15.90 -2.74
CA ALA A 13 22.29 16.54 -3.11
C ALA A 13 22.47 17.39 -4.39
N ALA A 14 22.62 16.74 -5.55
CA ALA A 14 22.32 17.39 -6.81
C ALA A 14 20.84 17.79 -6.75
N ARG A 15 20.53 19.04 -7.13
CA ARG A 15 19.16 19.57 -7.19
C ARG A 15 18.30 18.60 -7.99
N ALA A 16 17.51 17.78 -7.30
CA ALA A 16 16.57 16.88 -7.95
C ALA A 16 15.57 17.71 -8.77
N PRO A 17 15.29 17.32 -10.02
CA PRO A 17 14.27 17.97 -10.82
C PRO A 17 12.95 17.98 -10.04
N SER A 18 12.18 19.06 -10.17
CA SER A 18 10.90 19.21 -9.45
C SER A 18 9.95 18.08 -9.82
N MET A 19 9.73 17.13 -8.89
CA MET A 19 8.77 16.05 -9.04
C MET A 19 7.32 16.52 -8.86
N ALA A 20 7.10 17.79 -8.53
CA ALA A 20 5.77 18.33 -8.26
C ALA A 20 4.82 18.16 -9.45
N ARG A 21 5.27 18.44 -10.68
CA ARG A 21 4.43 18.32 -11.88
C ARG A 21 4.01 16.87 -12.17
N PRO A 22 4.91 15.87 -12.26
CA PRO A 22 4.49 14.50 -12.50
C PRO A 22 3.65 13.92 -11.37
N LEU A 23 3.93 14.24 -10.10
CA LEU A 23 3.10 13.82 -8.98
C LEU A 23 1.70 14.47 -9.02
N ALA A 24 1.61 15.76 -9.35
CA ALA A 24 0.33 16.42 -9.54
C ALA A 24 -0.47 15.79 -10.68
N ALA A 25 0.15 15.46 -11.81
CA ALA A 25 -0.51 14.77 -12.90
C ALA A 25 -1.07 13.40 -12.48
N VAL A 26 -0.28 12.60 -11.75
CA VAL A 26 -0.74 11.31 -11.20
C VAL A 26 -1.90 11.50 -10.24
N ALA A 27 -1.81 12.48 -9.32
CA ALA A 27 -2.86 12.76 -8.34
C ALA A 27 -4.17 13.19 -9.01
N VAL A 28 -4.10 14.11 -9.99
CA VAL A 28 -5.26 14.57 -10.75
C VAL A 28 -5.89 13.43 -11.53
N THR A 29 -5.10 12.62 -12.23
CA THR A 29 -5.61 11.48 -13.00
C THR A 29 -6.28 10.45 -12.10
N ALA A 30 -5.69 10.13 -10.95
CA ALA A 30 -6.28 9.22 -9.97
C ALA A 30 -7.59 9.78 -9.39
N ALA A 31 -7.61 11.08 -9.02
CA ALA A 31 -8.80 11.75 -8.50
C ALA A 31 -9.95 11.77 -9.52
N LEU A 32 -9.65 12.05 -10.81
CA LEU A 32 -10.63 11.99 -11.87
C LEU A 32 -11.21 10.60 -12.06
N GLY A 33 -10.36 9.55 -12.01
CA GLY A 33 -10.79 8.15 -12.10
C GLY A 33 -11.66 7.73 -10.92
N VAL A 34 -11.31 8.15 -9.70
CA VAL A 34 -12.12 7.92 -8.49
C VAL A 34 -13.47 8.66 -8.61
N GLY A 35 -13.45 9.95 -8.98
CA GLY A 35 -14.66 10.75 -9.14
C GLY A 35 -15.59 10.19 -10.22
N ALA A 36 -15.06 9.78 -11.37
CA ALA A 36 -15.82 9.13 -12.42
C ALA A 36 -16.43 7.80 -11.97
N GLY A 37 -15.69 7.00 -11.18
CA GLY A 37 -16.20 5.76 -10.62
C GLY A 37 -17.36 5.98 -9.65
N LEU A 38 -17.22 6.93 -8.73
CA LEU A 38 -18.28 7.29 -7.78
C LEU A 38 -19.50 7.88 -8.49
N ALA A 39 -19.31 8.73 -9.50
CA ALA A 39 -20.40 9.28 -10.29
C ALA A 39 -21.15 8.19 -11.08
N ALA A 40 -20.44 7.21 -11.63
CA ALA A 40 -21.04 6.08 -12.31
C ALA A 40 -21.86 5.20 -11.35
N GLU A 41 -21.41 5.02 -10.12
CA GLU A 41 -22.14 4.27 -9.10
C GLU A 41 -23.44 4.96 -8.68
N THR A 42 -23.41 6.28 -8.50
CA THR A 42 -24.58 7.06 -8.10
C THR A 42 -25.57 7.32 -9.24
N GLY A 43 -25.07 7.50 -10.47
CA GLY A 43 -25.90 7.87 -11.64
C GLY A 43 -26.51 6.68 -12.39
N LEU A 44 -25.87 5.53 -12.39
CA LEU A 44 -26.26 4.34 -13.15
C LEU A 44 -27.02 3.29 -12.31
N GLY A 45 -27.27 3.56 -11.05
CA GLY A 45 -28.15 2.85 -10.12
C GLY A 45 -27.81 1.35 -9.94
N ALA A 46 -28.08 0.53 -10.90
CA ALA A 46 -28.06 -0.92 -10.75
C ALA A 46 -26.82 -1.64 -11.30
N THR A 47 -25.83 -0.94 -11.80
CA THR A 47 -24.60 -1.58 -12.32
C THR A 47 -23.59 -1.88 -11.22
N GLY A 48 -24.09 -2.17 -10.02
CA GLY A 48 -23.37 -2.39 -8.78
C GLY A 48 -22.05 -3.12 -8.96
N GLY A 49 -20.96 -2.37 -8.75
CA GLY A 49 -19.62 -2.89 -8.77
C GLY A 49 -18.68 -2.26 -9.83
N ILE A 50 -19.18 -1.77 -10.96
CA ILE A 50 -18.30 -1.16 -11.99
C ILE A 50 -17.75 0.19 -11.49
N GLY A 51 -18.62 1.03 -10.94
CA GLY A 51 -18.22 2.32 -10.37
C GLY A 51 -17.23 2.15 -9.23
N HIS A 52 -17.53 1.26 -8.29
CA HIS A 52 -16.66 0.93 -7.18
C HIS A 52 -15.30 0.35 -7.65
N ALA A 53 -15.32 -0.58 -8.61
CA ALA A 53 -14.09 -1.16 -9.16
C ALA A 53 -13.24 -0.09 -9.89
N LEU A 54 -13.88 0.83 -10.60
CA LEU A 54 -13.18 1.94 -11.27
C LEU A 54 -12.57 2.90 -10.25
N ALA A 55 -13.32 3.28 -9.21
CA ALA A 55 -12.83 4.16 -8.16
C ALA A 55 -11.65 3.53 -7.40
N SER A 56 -11.82 2.30 -6.92
CA SER A 56 -10.77 1.56 -6.19
C SER A 56 -9.55 1.28 -7.08
N GLY A 57 -9.77 0.84 -8.32
CA GLY A 57 -8.69 0.59 -9.28
C GLY A 57 -7.88 1.85 -9.60
N SER A 58 -8.54 2.99 -9.79
CA SER A 58 -7.89 4.28 -10.04
C SER A 58 -7.07 4.74 -8.84
N LEU A 59 -7.58 4.55 -7.62
CA LEU A 59 -6.88 4.89 -6.39
C LEU A 59 -5.59 4.07 -6.25
N HIS A 60 -5.67 2.76 -6.38
CA HIS A 60 -4.51 1.88 -6.24
C HIS A 60 -3.48 2.07 -7.36
N ALA A 61 -3.93 2.22 -8.61
CA ALA A 61 -3.05 2.55 -9.72
C ALA A 61 -2.34 3.90 -9.51
N GLY A 62 -3.06 4.90 -8.98
CA GLY A 62 -2.48 6.19 -8.61
C GLY A 62 -1.40 6.07 -7.55
N PHE A 63 -1.60 5.26 -6.52
CA PHE A 63 -0.60 5.03 -5.47
C PHE A 63 0.66 4.34 -6.00
N LEU A 64 0.51 3.32 -6.85
CA LEU A 64 1.66 2.67 -7.47
C LEU A 64 2.42 3.61 -8.41
N ALA A 65 1.69 4.40 -9.20
CA ALA A 65 2.27 5.38 -10.09
C ALA A 65 2.99 6.51 -9.33
N ALA A 66 2.42 7.01 -8.24
CA ALA A 66 3.05 8.03 -7.39
C ALA A 66 4.36 7.53 -6.76
N GLY A 67 4.33 6.33 -6.17
CA GLY A 67 5.55 5.71 -5.63
C GLY A 67 6.62 5.48 -6.71
N TRP A 68 6.17 5.12 -7.90
CA TRP A 68 7.05 4.96 -9.04
C TRP A 68 7.70 6.28 -9.49
N VAL A 69 6.92 7.35 -9.64
CA VAL A 69 7.48 8.68 -9.96
C VAL A 69 8.55 9.08 -8.96
N VAL A 70 8.32 8.84 -7.66
CA VAL A 70 9.31 9.09 -6.61
C VAL A 70 10.57 8.24 -6.78
N ALA A 71 10.42 7.00 -7.24
CA ALA A 71 11.55 6.10 -7.46
C ALA A 71 12.39 6.47 -8.68
N LEU A 72 11.77 7.04 -9.71
CA LEU A 72 12.44 7.40 -10.97
C LEU A 72 13.41 8.58 -10.87
N ASP A 73 13.10 9.53 -10.04
CA ASP A 73 13.89 10.72 -9.68
C ASP A 73 14.99 11.11 -10.69
N GLY A 74 14.59 11.71 -11.82
CA GLY A 74 15.49 12.38 -12.75
C GLY A 74 16.42 11.50 -13.58
N ARG A 75 16.17 10.20 -13.73
CA ARG A 75 17.00 9.29 -14.49
C ARG A 75 16.75 9.38 -15.99
N GLU A 76 17.82 9.38 -16.77
CA GLU A 76 17.78 9.21 -18.22
C GLU A 76 17.39 7.77 -18.59
N GLY A 77 16.76 7.60 -19.76
CA GLY A 77 16.35 6.26 -20.26
C GLY A 77 15.08 5.67 -19.63
N TRP A 78 14.36 6.43 -18.80
CA TRP A 78 13.17 5.97 -18.09
C TRP A 78 11.93 5.70 -18.96
N ARG A 79 11.88 6.24 -20.20
CA ARG A 79 10.68 6.19 -21.07
C ARG A 79 10.22 4.78 -21.40
N GLY A 80 11.12 3.90 -21.84
CA GLY A 80 10.77 2.52 -22.19
C GLY A 80 10.24 1.71 -21.00
N PRO A 81 10.99 1.65 -19.90
CA PRO A 81 10.50 1.07 -18.68
C PRO A 81 9.20 1.71 -18.13
N ALA A 82 9.04 3.04 -18.20
CA ALA A 82 7.80 3.71 -17.81
C ALA A 82 6.61 3.22 -18.62
N LEU A 83 6.78 3.03 -19.93
CA LEU A 83 5.72 2.50 -20.80
C LEU A 83 5.32 1.07 -20.40
N ARG A 84 6.29 0.19 -20.12
CA ARG A 84 6.00 -1.18 -19.65
C ARG A 84 5.28 -1.21 -18.31
N GLY A 85 5.72 -0.40 -17.38
CA GLY A 85 5.05 -0.32 -16.09
C GLY A 85 3.67 0.33 -16.18
N ALA A 86 3.48 1.33 -17.04
CA ALA A 86 2.15 1.87 -17.34
C ALA A 86 1.23 0.81 -17.95
N ALA A 87 1.76 0.00 -18.89
CA ALA A 87 1.02 -1.13 -19.44
C ALA A 87 0.65 -2.16 -18.36
N ALA A 88 1.58 -2.50 -17.46
CA ALA A 88 1.29 -3.40 -16.35
C ALA A 88 0.22 -2.84 -15.40
N LEU A 89 0.26 -1.53 -15.10
CA LEU A 89 -0.78 -0.86 -14.30
C LEU A 89 -2.15 -0.90 -14.97
N VAL A 90 -2.21 -0.64 -16.28
CA VAL A 90 -3.46 -0.71 -17.06
C VAL A 90 -4.01 -2.13 -17.04
N LEU A 91 -3.18 -3.13 -17.31
CA LEU A 91 -3.59 -4.54 -17.28
C LEU A 91 -4.08 -4.96 -15.89
N ALA A 92 -3.38 -4.54 -14.83
CA ALA A 92 -3.80 -4.80 -13.45
C ALA A 92 -5.15 -4.14 -13.13
N ALA A 93 -5.34 -2.88 -13.54
CA ALA A 93 -6.62 -2.18 -13.35
C ALA A 93 -7.77 -2.85 -14.12
N LEU A 94 -7.52 -3.31 -15.35
CA LEU A 94 -8.53 -4.06 -16.13
C LEU A 94 -8.86 -5.41 -15.47
N ALA A 95 -7.86 -6.16 -15.00
CA ALA A 95 -8.08 -7.41 -14.30
C ALA A 95 -8.86 -7.21 -12.99
N ALA A 96 -8.53 -6.17 -12.22
CA ALA A 96 -9.25 -5.79 -11.00
C ALA A 96 -10.72 -5.42 -11.27
N ARG A 97 -11.01 -4.90 -12.46
CA ARG A 97 -12.38 -4.58 -12.90
C ARG A 97 -13.21 -5.85 -13.17
N VAL A 98 -12.57 -6.94 -13.64
CA VAL A 98 -13.28 -8.18 -13.95
C VAL A 98 -13.69 -8.92 -12.69
N SER A 99 -12.81 -8.96 -11.68
CA SER A 99 -13.10 -9.61 -10.41
C SER A 99 -12.21 -9.03 -9.31
N LEU A 100 -12.67 -9.14 -8.05
CA LEU A 100 -11.86 -8.75 -6.90
C LEU A 100 -10.55 -9.55 -6.83
N ALA A 101 -10.56 -10.83 -7.21
CA ALA A 101 -9.35 -11.65 -7.31
C ALA A 101 -8.38 -11.13 -8.39
N GLY A 102 -8.88 -10.45 -9.43
CA GLY A 102 -8.06 -9.82 -10.46
C GLY A 102 -7.12 -8.74 -9.93
N THR A 103 -7.35 -8.23 -8.71
CA THR A 103 -6.46 -7.30 -8.03
C THR A 103 -5.07 -7.89 -7.80
N LEU A 104 -4.91 -9.21 -7.79
CA LEU A 104 -3.59 -9.86 -7.76
C LEU A 104 -2.70 -9.45 -8.93
N ALA A 105 -3.28 -9.02 -10.05
CA ALA A 105 -2.51 -8.54 -11.19
C ALA A 105 -1.66 -7.29 -10.88
N TYR A 106 -1.97 -6.53 -9.82
CA TYR A 106 -1.09 -5.44 -9.38
C TYR A 106 0.31 -5.91 -8.93
N LEU A 107 0.46 -7.18 -8.54
CA LEU A 107 1.77 -7.78 -8.26
C LEU A 107 2.67 -7.86 -9.50
N LEU A 108 2.10 -7.79 -10.71
CA LEU A 108 2.89 -7.73 -11.95
C LEU A 108 3.72 -6.45 -12.04
N VAL A 109 3.28 -5.35 -11.42
CA VAL A 109 3.99 -4.06 -11.49
C VAL A 109 5.41 -4.17 -10.93
N PRO A 110 5.64 -4.59 -9.67
CA PRO A 110 6.99 -4.76 -9.17
C PRO A 110 7.78 -5.86 -9.91
N LEU A 111 7.11 -6.90 -10.43
CA LEU A 111 7.78 -7.94 -11.22
C LEU A 111 8.29 -7.41 -12.57
N VAL A 112 7.47 -6.62 -13.28
CA VAL A 112 7.88 -5.97 -14.53
C VAL A 112 9.04 -5.00 -14.26
N LEU A 113 8.96 -4.22 -13.20
CA LEU A 113 10.04 -3.33 -12.79
C LEU A 113 11.32 -4.10 -12.44
N ALA A 114 11.22 -5.23 -11.75
CA ALA A 114 12.36 -6.06 -11.39
C ALA A 114 13.05 -6.68 -12.63
N ARG A 115 12.29 -7.02 -13.67
CA ARG A 115 12.83 -7.55 -14.94
C ARG A 115 13.74 -6.53 -15.63
N ASP A 116 13.40 -5.27 -15.58
CA ASP A 116 14.18 -4.18 -16.17
C ASP A 116 15.32 -3.71 -15.23
N ALA A 117 15.85 -4.62 -14.42
CA ALA A 117 16.73 -4.34 -13.28
C ALA A 117 17.97 -3.50 -13.59
N GLY A 118 18.47 -3.51 -14.84
CA GLY A 118 19.60 -2.65 -15.24
C GLY A 118 19.30 -1.16 -15.07
N VAL A 119 18.08 -0.74 -15.40
CA VAL A 119 17.62 0.66 -15.29
C VAL A 119 16.96 0.93 -13.95
N TRP A 120 16.24 -0.06 -13.38
CA TRP A 120 15.37 0.10 -12.24
C TRP A 120 15.96 -0.31 -10.90
N ARG A 121 17.05 -1.08 -10.92
CA ARG A 121 17.66 -1.61 -9.71
C ARG A 121 17.83 -0.56 -8.61
N PRO A 122 18.43 0.61 -8.90
CA PRO A 122 18.56 1.66 -7.89
C PRO A 122 17.24 2.29 -7.46
N SER A 123 16.20 2.26 -8.32
CA SER A 123 14.88 2.80 -7.98
C SER A 123 14.10 1.86 -7.07
N LEU A 124 14.15 0.57 -7.34
CA LEU A 124 13.58 -0.46 -6.44
C LEU A 124 14.32 -0.51 -5.11
N ASP A 125 15.64 -0.32 -5.09
CA ASP A 125 16.42 -0.24 -3.88
C ASP A 125 16.01 0.98 -3.03
N ARG A 126 15.75 2.13 -3.66
CA ARG A 126 15.25 3.32 -2.98
C ARG A 126 13.89 3.11 -2.33
N LEU A 127 12.98 2.41 -3.00
CA LEU A 127 11.69 2.02 -2.44
C LEU A 127 11.84 0.91 -1.38
N GLY A 128 12.96 0.17 -1.39
CA GLY A 128 13.16 -0.97 -0.50
C GLY A 128 12.41 -2.24 -0.93
N TRP A 129 12.00 -2.32 -2.18
CA TRP A 129 11.34 -3.53 -2.70
C TRP A 129 12.32 -4.66 -2.98
N ARG A 130 13.60 -4.37 -3.03
CA ARG A 130 14.63 -5.35 -3.31
C ARG A 130 14.89 -6.27 -2.12
N CYS A 131 14.78 -7.57 -2.35
CA CYS A 131 15.37 -8.58 -1.48
C CYS A 131 16.83 -8.85 -1.89
N PRO A 132 17.74 -9.16 -0.95
CA PRO A 132 17.51 -10.21 0.04
C PRO A 132 17.18 -9.65 1.43
N CYS A 133 15.95 -9.78 1.89
CA CYS A 133 15.71 -9.63 3.31
C CYS A 133 15.85 -10.99 4.02
N ALA A 134 16.41 -10.98 5.23
CA ALA A 134 16.55 -12.20 5.98
C ALA A 134 15.16 -12.83 6.23
N PRO A 135 14.97 -14.15 6.06
CA PRO A 135 13.68 -14.81 6.30
C PRO A 135 13.12 -14.52 7.69
N ARG A 136 13.98 -14.34 8.68
CA ARG A 136 13.60 -13.91 10.05
C ARG A 136 12.86 -12.57 10.07
N ALA A 137 13.19 -11.65 9.17
CA ALA A 137 12.52 -10.35 9.11
C ALA A 137 11.08 -10.49 8.54
N ILE A 138 10.90 -11.37 7.56
CA ILE A 138 9.57 -11.71 7.01
C ILE A 138 8.73 -12.38 8.09
N LEU A 139 9.28 -13.37 8.80
CA LEU A 139 8.58 -14.06 9.87
C LEU A 139 8.20 -13.10 11.00
N LEU A 140 9.10 -12.20 11.40
CA LEU A 140 8.80 -11.19 12.41
C LEU A 140 7.69 -10.24 11.94
N GLY A 141 7.73 -9.82 10.68
CA GLY A 141 6.67 -9.00 10.09
C GLY A 141 5.32 -9.71 10.12
N ALA A 142 5.27 -10.94 9.60
CA ALA A 142 4.04 -11.74 9.60
C ALA A 142 3.53 -12.00 11.03
N ALA A 143 4.41 -12.31 11.98
CA ALA A 143 4.05 -12.51 13.39
C ALA A 143 3.48 -11.22 14.02
N ALA A 144 4.09 -10.06 13.76
CA ALA A 144 3.62 -8.78 14.26
C ALA A 144 2.21 -8.44 13.69
N GLY A 145 2.01 -8.64 12.39
CA GLY A 145 0.71 -8.44 11.75
C GLY A 145 -0.35 -9.39 12.27
N ALA A 146 -0.02 -10.68 12.40
CA ALA A 146 -0.92 -11.69 12.97
C ALA A 146 -1.28 -11.36 14.43
N PHE A 147 -0.30 -10.97 15.24
CA PHE A 147 -0.54 -10.57 16.63
C PHE A 147 -1.52 -9.39 16.71
N LEU A 148 -1.28 -8.33 15.94
CA LEU A 148 -2.17 -7.15 15.92
C LEU A 148 -3.58 -7.51 15.42
N GLY A 149 -3.66 -8.36 14.39
CA GLY A 149 -4.95 -8.81 13.84
C GLY A 149 -5.72 -9.69 14.83
N LEU A 150 -5.07 -10.64 15.48
CA LEU A 150 -5.68 -11.49 16.51
C LEU A 150 -6.11 -10.67 17.73
N HIS A 151 -5.27 -9.72 18.17
CA HIS A 151 -5.61 -8.83 19.27
C HIS A 151 -6.83 -7.96 18.93
N LEU A 152 -6.90 -7.43 17.69
CA LEU A 152 -8.07 -6.71 17.20
C LEU A 152 -9.33 -7.57 17.26
N ILE A 153 -9.29 -8.82 16.77
CA ILE A 153 -10.44 -9.75 16.81
C ILE A 153 -10.91 -9.97 18.25
N ILE A 154 -9.99 -10.30 19.16
CA ILE A 154 -10.30 -10.56 20.55
C ILE A 154 -10.92 -9.32 21.19
N THR A 155 -10.31 -8.15 21.01
CA THR A 155 -10.80 -6.89 21.58
C THR A 155 -12.17 -6.53 21.02
N ALA A 156 -12.35 -6.58 19.70
CA ALA A 156 -13.63 -6.24 19.06
C ALA A 156 -14.75 -7.19 19.48
N SER A 157 -14.45 -8.48 19.62
CA SER A 157 -15.44 -9.47 20.07
C SER A 157 -15.82 -9.26 21.55
N LEU A 158 -14.85 -9.05 22.43
CA LEU A 158 -15.09 -8.93 23.87
C LEU A 158 -15.66 -7.57 24.26
N THR A 159 -15.25 -6.47 23.59
CA THR A 159 -15.65 -5.11 24.00
C THR A 159 -16.81 -4.54 23.20
N LEU A 160 -16.93 -4.91 21.92
CA LEU A 160 -17.94 -4.38 21.01
C LEU A 160 -18.98 -5.43 20.60
N GLY A 161 -18.81 -6.68 21.03
CA GLY A 161 -19.73 -7.78 20.70
C GLY A 161 -19.73 -8.18 19.22
N TYR A 162 -18.70 -7.82 18.46
CA TYR A 162 -18.64 -8.20 17.04
C TYR A 162 -18.51 -9.70 16.87
N ALA A 163 -19.30 -10.27 15.97
CA ALA A 163 -19.21 -11.67 15.63
C ALA A 163 -17.94 -11.95 14.82
N VAL A 164 -17.26 -13.02 15.18
CA VAL A 164 -16.13 -13.55 14.40
C VAL A 164 -16.64 -14.66 13.51
N SER A 165 -16.58 -14.47 12.21
CA SER A 165 -17.03 -15.47 11.25
C SER A 165 -16.17 -15.38 9.99
N VAL A 166 -15.84 -16.54 9.41
CA VAL A 166 -15.23 -16.59 8.10
C VAL A 166 -16.35 -16.46 7.06
N PRO A 167 -16.41 -15.34 6.30
CA PRO A 167 -17.37 -15.22 5.20
C PRO A 167 -17.23 -16.42 4.27
N GLY A 168 -18.32 -16.83 3.60
CA GLY A 168 -18.30 -18.01 2.71
C GLY A 168 -17.05 -18.02 1.81
N GLY A 169 -16.38 -19.17 1.71
CA GLY A 169 -14.99 -19.31 1.27
C GLY A 169 -14.60 -18.51 0.02
N GLY A 170 -15.49 -18.40 -0.99
CA GLY A 170 -15.22 -17.61 -2.20
C GLY A 170 -15.10 -16.09 -1.94
N ARG A 171 -15.95 -15.54 -1.07
CA ARG A 171 -15.91 -14.11 -0.71
C ARG A 171 -14.67 -13.79 0.12
N TYR A 172 -14.34 -14.64 1.07
CA TYR A 172 -13.14 -14.47 1.89
C TYR A 172 -11.87 -14.51 1.04
N LEU A 173 -11.72 -15.49 0.16
CA LEU A 173 -10.59 -15.61 -0.75
C LEU A 173 -10.48 -14.41 -1.70
N ALA A 174 -11.60 -13.90 -2.22
CA ALA A 174 -11.60 -12.70 -3.05
C ALA A 174 -11.15 -11.45 -2.28
N ALA A 175 -11.60 -11.29 -1.02
CA ALA A 175 -11.15 -10.20 -0.17
C ALA A 175 -9.65 -10.31 0.17
N LEU A 176 -9.15 -11.52 0.44
CA LEU A 176 -7.71 -11.74 0.64
C LEU A 176 -6.91 -11.45 -0.63
N ALA A 177 -7.43 -11.82 -1.81
CA ALA A 177 -6.77 -11.49 -3.07
C ALA A 177 -6.64 -9.97 -3.26
N TYR A 178 -7.67 -9.22 -2.87
CA TYR A 178 -7.60 -7.75 -2.84
C TYR A 178 -6.55 -7.24 -1.83
N ASP A 179 -6.52 -7.79 -0.63
CA ASP A 179 -5.56 -7.35 0.39
C ASP A 179 -4.12 -7.67 -0.01
N VAL A 180 -3.87 -8.84 -0.61
CA VAL A 180 -2.55 -9.24 -1.12
C VAL A 180 -2.16 -8.41 -2.36
N GLY A 181 -3.04 -8.34 -3.36
CA GLY A 181 -2.72 -7.74 -4.66
C GLY A 181 -2.68 -6.23 -4.67
N ALA A 182 -3.65 -5.58 -4.03
CA ALA A 182 -3.81 -4.14 -4.09
C ALA A 182 -3.53 -3.45 -2.76
N ASN A 183 -4.22 -3.84 -1.69
CA ASN A 183 -4.23 -3.10 -0.44
C ASN A 183 -2.84 -3.06 0.22
N ALA A 184 -2.26 -4.21 0.58
CA ALA A 184 -0.95 -4.27 1.24
C ALA A 184 0.17 -3.77 0.33
N LEU A 185 0.12 -4.14 -0.97
CA LEU A 185 1.13 -3.72 -1.93
C LEU A 185 1.19 -2.20 -2.05
N THR A 186 0.06 -1.54 -2.29
CA THR A 186 0.02 -0.09 -2.49
C THR A 186 0.33 0.68 -1.22
N ALA A 187 -0.11 0.18 -0.07
CA ALA A 187 0.20 0.77 1.21
C ALA A 187 1.71 0.76 1.50
N GLU A 188 2.37 -0.38 1.34
CA GLU A 188 3.81 -0.48 1.58
C GLU A 188 4.61 0.27 0.50
N TRP A 189 4.19 0.18 -0.76
CA TRP A 189 4.87 0.85 -1.86
C TRP A 189 4.89 2.38 -1.71
N LEU A 190 3.73 2.99 -1.52
CA LEU A 190 3.63 4.43 -1.42
C LEU A 190 4.07 4.96 -0.05
N PHE A 191 3.46 4.43 1.02
CA PHE A 191 3.65 5.07 2.32
C PHE A 191 5.02 4.73 2.93
N ARG A 192 5.47 3.48 2.88
CA ARG A 192 6.77 3.08 3.46
C ARG A 192 7.91 3.18 2.45
N GLY A 193 7.63 2.83 1.19
CA GLY A 193 8.62 2.90 0.12
C GLY A 193 8.95 4.34 -0.27
N ALA A 194 7.95 5.13 -0.63
CA ALA A 194 8.16 6.48 -1.14
C ALA A 194 8.12 7.54 -0.03
N ILE A 195 7.02 7.67 0.71
CA ILE A 195 6.83 8.77 1.67
C ILE A 195 7.77 8.62 2.85
N PHE A 196 7.69 7.52 3.61
CA PHE A 196 8.56 7.30 4.77
C PHE A 196 10.04 7.38 4.39
N SER A 197 10.48 6.66 3.36
CA SER A 197 11.89 6.65 2.97
C SER A 197 12.39 8.03 2.52
N THR A 198 11.53 8.88 1.91
CA THR A 198 11.90 10.24 1.51
C THR A 198 11.97 11.18 2.71
N LEU A 199 11.00 11.09 3.61
CA LEU A 199 10.98 11.91 4.83
C LEU A 199 12.11 11.53 5.77
N TRP A 200 12.37 10.23 5.96
CA TRP A 200 13.42 9.74 6.84
C TRP A 200 14.82 10.15 6.40
N ARG A 201 15.04 10.37 5.13
CA ARG A 201 16.30 10.96 4.64
C ARG A 201 16.51 12.42 5.07
N ARG A 202 15.44 13.15 5.42
CA ARG A 202 15.47 14.56 5.79
C ARG A 202 15.19 14.81 7.26
N TRP A 203 14.45 13.91 7.89
CA TRP A 203 13.98 13.99 9.26
C TRP A 203 14.48 12.79 10.07
N SER A 204 14.29 12.84 11.38
CA SER A 204 14.50 11.67 12.22
C SER A 204 13.41 10.61 11.99
N PHE A 205 13.63 9.38 12.48
CA PHE A 205 12.72 8.25 12.30
C PHE A 205 11.27 8.56 12.71
N TRP A 206 11.08 9.09 13.91
CA TRP A 206 9.74 9.24 14.48
C TRP A 206 8.84 10.20 13.70
N PRO A 207 9.24 11.45 13.37
CA PRO A 207 8.40 12.32 12.54
C PRO A 207 8.09 11.71 11.18
N ALA A 208 9.06 11.07 10.54
CA ALA A 208 8.85 10.41 9.25
C ALA A 208 7.85 9.25 9.36
N ALA A 209 7.97 8.41 10.40
CA ALA A 209 7.06 7.28 10.64
C ALA A 209 5.64 7.75 10.98
N VAL A 210 5.50 8.77 11.82
CA VAL A 210 4.18 9.32 12.19
C VAL A 210 3.49 9.92 10.97
N VAL A 211 4.16 10.77 10.19
CA VAL A 211 3.56 11.39 8.99
C VAL A 211 3.20 10.33 7.95
N SER A 212 4.09 9.38 7.69
CA SER A 212 3.80 8.29 6.75
C SER A 212 2.60 7.45 7.19
N THR A 213 2.50 7.16 8.49
CA THR A 213 1.39 6.41 9.06
C THR A 213 0.09 7.22 9.00
N ALA A 214 0.12 8.52 9.31
CA ALA A 214 -1.04 9.39 9.19
C ALA A 214 -1.57 9.46 7.75
N CYS A 215 -0.68 9.58 6.77
CA CYS A 215 -1.08 9.53 5.35
C CYS A 215 -1.74 8.18 4.98
N ALA A 216 -1.20 7.07 5.49
CA ALA A 216 -1.80 5.75 5.27
C ALA A 216 -3.17 5.64 5.95
N LEU A 217 -3.34 6.19 7.16
CA LEU A 217 -4.63 6.21 7.85
C LEU A 217 -5.69 6.99 7.08
N VAL A 218 -5.36 8.18 6.57
CA VAL A 218 -6.29 8.96 5.73
C VAL A 218 -6.75 8.10 4.54
N ARG A 219 -5.84 7.38 3.89
CA ARG A 219 -6.20 6.46 2.80
C ARG A 219 -7.15 5.37 3.28
N TYR A 220 -6.90 4.74 4.43
CA TYR A 220 -7.77 3.69 4.97
C TYR A 220 -9.14 4.22 5.37
N LEU A 221 -9.22 5.38 5.98
CA LEU A 221 -10.49 6.01 6.37
C LEU A 221 -11.34 6.43 5.17
N LEU A 222 -10.71 6.72 4.03
CA LEU A 222 -11.39 7.06 2.78
C LEU A 222 -11.64 5.84 1.88
N ASP A 223 -11.20 4.65 2.25
CA ASP A 223 -11.40 3.43 1.46
C ASP A 223 -12.83 2.90 1.68
N PRO A 224 -13.69 2.94 0.65
CA PRO A 224 -15.06 2.47 0.78
C PRO A 224 -15.17 0.95 0.99
N ALA A 225 -14.07 0.20 0.78
CA ALA A 225 -14.01 -1.24 1.09
C ALA A 225 -13.84 -1.55 2.58
N LEU A 226 -13.64 -0.52 3.42
CA LEU A 226 -13.54 -0.68 4.86
C LEU A 226 -14.87 -0.34 5.54
N PRO A 227 -15.19 -0.97 6.70
CA PRO A 227 -16.38 -0.66 7.48
C PRO A 227 -16.42 0.82 7.88
N GLN A 228 -17.59 1.45 7.72
CA GLN A 228 -17.79 2.87 8.01
C GLN A 228 -18.43 3.13 9.39
N ALA A 229 -18.66 2.09 10.21
CA ALA A 229 -19.17 2.27 11.56
C ALA A 229 -18.13 2.98 12.44
N ILE A 230 -18.57 4.01 13.22
CA ILE A 230 -17.67 4.88 14.00
C ILE A 230 -16.82 4.08 14.99
N GLU A 231 -17.42 3.11 15.70
CA GLU A 231 -16.72 2.25 16.64
C GLU A 231 -15.67 1.37 15.97
N ALA A 232 -16.02 0.81 14.83
CA ALA A 232 -15.10 0.02 14.00
C ALA A 232 -13.97 0.90 13.46
N MET A 233 -14.26 2.13 13.05
CA MET A 233 -13.26 3.09 12.58
C MET A 233 -12.28 3.49 13.69
N ALA A 234 -12.75 3.73 14.93
CA ALA A 234 -11.87 4.06 16.04
C ALA A 234 -10.91 2.91 16.38
N GLY A 235 -11.43 1.69 16.48
CA GLY A 235 -10.62 0.49 16.68
C GLY A 235 -9.64 0.26 15.52
N ALA A 236 -10.12 0.34 14.28
CA ALA A 236 -9.28 0.19 13.10
C ALA A 236 -8.17 1.25 13.06
N THR A 237 -8.47 2.51 13.36
CA THR A 237 -7.49 3.61 13.40
C THR A 237 -6.36 3.32 14.38
N PHE A 238 -6.68 2.82 15.58
CA PHE A 238 -5.67 2.44 16.58
C PHE A 238 -4.76 1.33 16.06
N TYR A 239 -5.33 0.20 15.60
CA TYR A 239 -4.54 -0.93 15.14
C TYR A 239 -3.77 -0.66 13.85
N LEU A 240 -4.34 0.10 12.91
CA LEU A 240 -3.66 0.52 11.69
C LEU A 240 -2.54 1.52 11.97
N SER A 241 -2.67 2.33 13.03
CA SER A 241 -1.56 3.19 13.50
C SER A 241 -0.40 2.35 14.00
N LEU A 242 -0.66 1.38 14.86
CA LEU A 242 0.37 0.46 15.37
C LEU A 242 1.01 -0.34 14.23
N LEU A 243 0.21 -0.89 13.33
CA LEU A 243 0.69 -1.60 12.15
C LEU A 243 1.57 -0.69 11.28
N GLY A 244 1.13 0.55 11.05
CA GLY A 244 1.87 1.52 10.26
C GLY A 244 3.25 1.84 10.83
N LEU A 245 3.31 2.10 12.13
CA LEU A 245 4.57 2.34 12.83
C LEU A 245 5.46 1.10 12.83
N ALA A 246 4.89 -0.10 13.05
CA ALA A 246 5.62 -1.37 12.97
C ALA A 246 6.21 -1.60 11.58
N CYS A 247 5.45 -1.34 10.51
CA CYS A 247 5.94 -1.43 9.13
C CYS A 247 7.08 -0.44 8.84
N CYS A 248 7.00 0.81 9.34
CA CYS A 248 8.11 1.76 9.27
C CYS A 248 9.36 1.24 10.00
N ALA A 249 9.20 0.67 11.19
CA ALA A 249 10.31 0.06 11.95
C ALA A 249 10.91 -1.15 11.23
N LEU A 250 10.08 -2.04 10.68
CA LEU A 250 10.51 -3.18 9.88
C LEU A 250 11.28 -2.72 8.63
N ARG A 251 10.78 -1.68 7.95
CA ARG A 251 11.47 -1.07 6.81
C ARG A 251 12.83 -0.48 7.20
N ALA A 252 12.90 0.24 8.30
CA ALA A 252 14.13 0.83 8.79
C ALA A 252 15.16 -0.23 9.21
N TRP A 253 14.68 -1.29 9.87
CA TRP A 253 15.54 -2.37 10.36
C TRP A 253 16.03 -3.29 9.25
N SER A 254 15.14 -3.74 8.35
CA SER A 254 15.47 -4.74 7.34
C SER A 254 16.01 -4.14 6.03
N GLY A 255 15.81 -2.85 5.80
CA GLY A 255 16.08 -2.22 4.51
C GLY A 255 15.09 -2.63 3.40
N SER A 256 14.06 -3.43 3.72
CA SER A 256 13.12 -4.00 2.75
C SER A 256 11.66 -3.69 3.11
N LEU A 257 10.79 -3.56 2.09
CA LEU A 257 9.34 -3.46 2.27
C LEU A 257 8.67 -4.82 2.51
N VAL A 258 9.35 -5.92 2.18
CA VAL A 258 8.76 -7.26 2.21
C VAL A 258 8.26 -7.65 3.61
N PRO A 259 8.98 -7.40 4.72
CA PRO A 259 8.45 -7.70 6.04
C PRO A 259 7.20 -6.91 6.41
N GLY A 260 7.13 -5.62 6.05
CA GLY A 260 5.94 -4.78 6.23
C GLY A 260 4.76 -5.27 5.41
N TYR A 261 5.00 -5.66 4.16
CA TYR A 261 4.00 -6.25 3.29
C TYR A 261 3.37 -7.51 3.92
N PHE A 262 4.18 -8.45 4.42
CA PHE A 262 3.67 -9.63 5.10
C PHE A 262 2.98 -9.31 6.42
N ALA A 263 3.43 -8.28 7.15
CA ALA A 263 2.73 -7.81 8.35
C ALA A 263 1.33 -7.30 7.99
N THR A 264 1.21 -6.48 6.95
CA THR A 264 -0.07 -5.94 6.49
C THR A 264 -1.00 -7.05 6.00
N VAL A 265 -0.50 -8.00 5.19
CA VAL A 265 -1.30 -9.16 4.74
C VAL A 265 -1.79 -9.98 5.92
N ALA A 266 -0.91 -10.34 6.87
CA ALA A 266 -1.27 -11.14 8.04
C ALA A 266 -2.32 -10.45 8.93
N PHE A 267 -2.21 -9.13 9.09
CA PHE A 267 -3.22 -8.34 9.79
C PHE A 267 -4.58 -8.43 9.11
N PHE A 268 -4.64 -8.23 7.79
CA PHE A 268 -5.91 -8.26 7.06
C PHE A 268 -6.51 -9.65 6.95
N VAL A 269 -5.72 -10.73 6.96
CA VAL A 269 -6.23 -12.10 7.09
C VAL A 269 -7.12 -12.22 8.32
N ALA A 270 -6.69 -11.70 9.46
CA ALA A 270 -7.47 -11.69 10.68
C ALA A 270 -8.65 -10.69 10.59
N TYR A 271 -8.39 -9.47 10.15
CA TYR A 271 -9.40 -8.40 10.07
C TYR A 271 -10.64 -8.80 9.27
N ARG A 272 -10.46 -9.55 8.15
CA ARG A 272 -11.58 -9.99 7.29
C ARG A 272 -12.48 -11.04 7.93
N THR A 273 -12.17 -11.54 9.12
CA THR A 273 -13.04 -12.44 9.88
C THR A 273 -14.00 -11.71 10.81
N LEU A 274 -13.83 -10.39 11.00
CA LEU A 274 -14.79 -9.58 11.76
C LEU A 274 -16.00 -9.26 10.90
N LEU A 275 -17.17 -9.64 11.35
CA LEU A 275 -18.44 -9.18 10.82
C LEU A 275 -18.84 -7.90 11.55
N VAL A 276 -18.90 -6.83 10.78
CA VAL A 276 -19.33 -5.50 11.24
C VAL A 276 -20.72 -5.21 10.72
#